data_7a5206c68b80518c31698a3e88522efd
#
_entry.id   7a5206c68b80518c31698a3e88522efd
#
_cell.length_a   1.000
_cell.length_b   1.000
_cell.length_c   1.000
_cell.angle_alpha   90.00
_cell.angle_beta   90.00
_cell.angle_gamma   90.00
#
_symmetry.space_group_name_H-M   'P 1'
#
loop_
_entity.id
_entity.type
_entity.pdbx_description
1 polymer ?
#
loop_
_entity_poly.entity_id
_entity_poly.type
_entity_poly.pdbx_seq_one_letter_code
_entity_poly.pdbx_strand_id
1 'polypeptide(L)'
;MPYDPRIGATLSSHEVAQGYRKVEDPSVTLRFRFTDDSNTSFLVWTTTPWTLPSNLALAVGPDIDYVYVDHHGETLVLAKALLDTVLGEGDHRIIRQVKGRDLVDLRYQRLFDYLAAEGEICRVHAGEFVSTEDGTGIVHVAPAYGVDDLELGQRNQLPVVHGVGLDGCFKAEVTPLAGLFFKDADPVIVDLLNKNGLLFRSETHLHNYPFGWRTGDPLIYYAKHAWYIRTTAVRDRMVELNRTINWVPDSIRDGRFGNWLEHNIDWALSRERFWGTPLPVWTDGEGDFICVGSLAELESLCGHTLQDLDLHRPAVDGIVFTHPDNGRSYHRVPEVIDCWFDSGAMSYAQWHYPFENQETFDRHFPADYICEAIDQTRGWFYSLHAIATLVSDSIAYRNCVCLSHIVDKDGKKMSKSLGNIVDPYDVFDHIGADPLRWYFLARLAPEVQKRISVGIIADVASSFINTLWNTYVFFTLYASLDRLDVTAKVPLEQRPEIDRWALALLHLSLIHLSEPTRPRLSSYAVFCLKKK
;
A
#
# COMPACT_ATOMS: atom_id res chain seq x y z
N MET A 1 -2.93 12.22 -4.63
CA MET A 1 -1.98 11.27 -3.99
C MET A 1 -2.01 11.45 -2.49
N PRO A 2 -1.83 10.39 -1.69
CA PRO A 2 -1.61 10.53 -0.25
C PRO A 2 -0.26 11.23 0.00
N TYR A 3 -0.26 12.21 0.86
CA TYR A 3 0.88 13.07 1.13
C TYR A 3 1.03 13.30 2.63
N ASP A 4 2.26 13.16 3.13
CA ASP A 4 2.61 13.45 4.52
C ASP A 4 3.23 14.85 4.61
N PRO A 5 2.48 15.84 5.13
CA PRO A 5 2.95 17.22 5.20
C PRO A 5 4.16 17.40 6.13
N ARG A 6 4.31 16.52 7.12
CA ARG A 6 5.39 16.63 8.11
C ARG A 6 6.76 16.32 7.52
N ILE A 7 6.81 15.34 6.59
CA ILE A 7 8.06 14.97 5.91
C ILE A 7 8.14 15.50 4.48
N GLY A 8 7.09 16.16 3.99
CA GLY A 8 7.05 16.73 2.66
C GLY A 8 7.11 15.70 1.53
N ALA A 9 6.51 14.51 1.72
CA ALA A 9 6.63 13.42 0.77
C ALA A 9 5.31 12.73 0.46
N THR A 10 5.16 12.31 -0.80
CA THR A 10 4.08 11.42 -1.24
C THR A 10 4.32 10.00 -0.74
N LEU A 11 3.23 9.31 -0.43
CA LEU A 11 3.23 7.93 0.05
C LEU A 11 2.59 7.00 -0.97
N SER A 12 3.11 5.80 -1.07
CA SER A 12 2.48 4.72 -1.84
C SER A 12 1.23 4.19 -1.12
N SER A 13 0.32 3.56 -1.85
CA SER A 13 -0.87 2.91 -1.27
C SER A 13 -0.51 1.90 -0.17
N HIS A 14 0.63 1.23 -0.31
CA HIS A 14 1.15 0.28 0.68
C HIS A 14 1.57 0.97 1.99
N GLU A 15 2.25 2.10 1.91
CA GLU A 15 2.65 2.89 3.08
C GLU A 15 1.43 3.45 3.82
N VAL A 16 0.44 3.94 3.09
CA VAL A 16 -0.83 4.44 3.65
C VAL A 16 -1.60 3.35 4.37
N ALA A 17 -1.66 2.13 3.79
CA ALA A 17 -2.39 1.00 4.37
C ALA A 17 -1.89 0.59 5.77
N GLN A 18 -0.66 0.95 6.14
CA GLN A 18 -0.07 0.65 7.44
C GLN A 18 -0.47 1.65 8.53
N GLY A 19 -0.99 2.82 8.15
CA GLY A 19 -1.23 3.95 9.03
C GLY A 19 -2.69 4.23 9.38
N TYR A 20 -3.66 3.43 8.94
CA TYR A 20 -5.07 3.68 9.25
C TYR A 20 -5.37 3.53 10.73
N ARG A 21 -6.08 4.51 11.29
CA ARG A 21 -6.54 4.52 12.69
C ARG A 21 -7.99 4.96 12.74
N LYS A 22 -8.73 4.48 13.75
CA LYS A 22 -10.04 5.01 14.08
C LYS A 22 -9.86 6.34 14.81
N VAL A 23 -10.48 7.37 14.30
CA VAL A 23 -10.47 8.72 14.88
C VAL A 23 -11.89 9.29 14.96
N GLU A 24 -12.07 10.19 15.90
CA GLU A 24 -13.28 10.98 16.03
C GLU A 24 -13.01 12.35 15.42
N ASP A 25 -13.57 12.61 14.24
CA ASP A 25 -13.47 13.89 13.54
C ASP A 25 -14.83 14.62 13.56
N PRO A 26 -14.85 15.95 13.46
CA PRO A 26 -16.09 16.68 13.28
C PRO A 26 -16.70 16.35 11.90
N SER A 27 -17.99 16.05 11.89
CA SER A 27 -18.78 16.01 10.67
C SER A 27 -19.78 17.15 10.68
N VAL A 28 -19.98 17.76 9.52
CA VAL A 28 -20.86 18.90 9.39
C VAL A 28 -21.84 18.70 8.25
N THR A 29 -23.10 19.06 8.50
CA THR A 29 -24.12 19.22 7.47
C THR A 29 -24.35 20.72 7.24
N LEU A 30 -24.28 21.15 5.99
CA LEU A 30 -24.20 22.55 5.59
C LEU A 30 -25.28 22.93 4.60
N ARG A 31 -25.66 24.21 4.62
CA ARG A 31 -26.53 24.84 3.64
C ARG A 31 -25.71 25.47 2.52
N PHE A 32 -25.81 24.94 1.32
CA PHE A 32 -25.32 25.58 0.11
C PHE A 32 -26.50 26.26 -0.57
N ARG A 33 -26.63 27.57 -0.37
CA ARG A 33 -27.77 28.34 -0.85
C ARG A 33 -27.79 28.43 -2.37
N PHE A 34 -28.96 28.34 -2.98
CA PHE A 34 -29.09 28.57 -4.40
C PHE A 34 -28.76 30.02 -4.76
N THR A 35 -28.20 30.22 -5.96
CA THR A 35 -27.85 31.57 -6.42
C THR A 35 -29.11 32.40 -6.69
N ASP A 36 -30.14 31.75 -7.25
CA ASP A 36 -31.37 32.40 -7.72
C ASP A 36 -32.47 32.44 -6.65
N ASP A 37 -32.33 31.65 -5.59
CA ASP A 37 -33.29 31.58 -4.48
C ASP A 37 -32.56 31.32 -3.16
N SER A 38 -32.32 32.39 -2.40
CA SER A 38 -31.60 32.31 -1.13
C SER A 38 -32.36 31.59 0.00
N ASN A 39 -33.66 31.27 -0.21
CA ASN A 39 -34.45 30.47 0.73
C ASN A 39 -34.37 28.97 0.44
N THR A 40 -33.79 28.57 -0.69
CA THR A 40 -33.55 27.19 -1.05
C THR A 40 -32.06 26.83 -0.89
N SER A 41 -31.76 25.71 -0.25
CA SER A 41 -30.40 25.23 -0.02
C SER A 41 -30.25 23.75 -0.30
N PHE A 42 -29.14 23.36 -0.90
CA PHE A 42 -28.66 21.98 -0.83
C PHE A 42 -28.18 21.70 0.57
N LEU A 43 -28.57 20.56 1.16
CA LEU A 43 -27.93 20.03 2.35
C LEU A 43 -26.76 19.12 1.95
N VAL A 44 -25.58 19.47 2.39
CA VAL A 44 -24.34 18.77 2.04
C VAL A 44 -23.61 18.35 3.29
N TRP A 45 -23.18 17.11 3.36
CA TRP A 45 -22.47 16.56 4.50
C TRP A 45 -20.99 16.30 4.17
N THR A 46 -20.10 16.57 5.15
CA THR A 46 -18.68 16.24 5.03
C THR A 46 -18.07 15.92 6.39
N THR A 47 -17.06 15.05 6.41
CA THR A 47 -16.19 14.74 7.56
C THR A 47 -14.86 15.49 7.51
N THR A 48 -14.65 16.32 6.49
CA THR A 48 -13.42 17.09 6.27
C THR A 48 -13.72 18.58 6.11
N PRO A 49 -14.14 19.29 7.18
CA PRO A 49 -14.47 20.71 7.08
C PRO A 49 -13.33 21.55 6.50
N TRP A 50 -12.08 21.16 6.72
CA TRP A 50 -10.89 21.85 6.24
C TRP A 50 -10.80 21.94 4.69
N THR A 51 -11.52 21.08 3.94
CA THR A 51 -11.53 21.14 2.46
C THR A 51 -12.53 22.15 1.90
N LEU A 52 -13.48 22.62 2.72
CA LEU A 52 -14.56 23.53 2.30
C LEU A 52 -14.08 24.88 1.73
N PRO A 53 -12.98 25.50 2.20
CA PRO A 53 -12.45 26.71 1.55
C PRO A 53 -12.04 26.51 0.10
N SER A 54 -11.76 25.25 -0.30
CA SER A 54 -11.40 24.86 -1.68
C SER A 54 -12.57 24.23 -2.44
N ASN A 55 -13.81 24.36 -1.95
CA ASN A 55 -15.00 23.89 -2.65
C ASN A 55 -15.18 24.58 -4.01
N LEU A 56 -15.41 23.78 -5.05
CA LEU A 56 -15.63 24.31 -6.41
C LEU A 56 -16.90 23.77 -7.06
N ALA A 57 -17.45 22.64 -6.59
CA ALA A 57 -18.66 22.04 -7.12
C ALA A 57 -19.41 21.22 -6.07
N LEU A 58 -20.62 20.81 -6.40
CA LEU A 58 -21.37 19.75 -5.71
C LEU A 58 -21.58 18.57 -6.67
N ALA A 59 -21.64 17.35 -6.13
CA ALA A 59 -21.94 16.15 -6.90
C ALA A 59 -23.23 15.50 -6.40
N VAL A 60 -24.05 15.02 -7.36
CA VAL A 60 -25.29 14.27 -7.12
C VAL A 60 -25.27 12.97 -7.92
N GLY A 61 -25.86 11.91 -7.39
CA GLY A 61 -26.06 10.66 -8.13
C GLY A 61 -27.17 10.83 -9.19
N PRO A 62 -26.91 10.68 -10.49
CA PRO A 62 -27.87 11.03 -11.55
C PRO A 62 -29.17 10.26 -11.45
N ASP A 63 -29.14 9.04 -10.95
CA ASP A 63 -30.31 8.16 -10.82
C ASP A 63 -30.93 8.13 -9.41
N ILE A 64 -30.32 8.81 -8.44
CA ILE A 64 -30.84 8.94 -7.08
C ILE A 64 -32.05 9.86 -7.08
N ASP A 65 -33.05 9.55 -6.23
CA ASP A 65 -34.22 10.40 -5.99
C ASP A 65 -33.89 11.45 -4.93
N TYR A 66 -34.11 12.72 -5.26
CA TYR A 66 -33.95 13.87 -4.36
C TYR A 66 -35.30 14.53 -4.10
N VAL A 67 -35.42 15.15 -2.95
CA VAL A 67 -36.63 15.86 -2.54
C VAL A 67 -36.31 17.31 -2.18
N TYR A 68 -37.23 18.19 -2.56
CA TYR A 68 -37.34 19.56 -2.03
C TYR A 68 -38.30 19.49 -0.85
N VAL A 69 -37.86 19.90 0.31
CA VAL A 69 -38.58 19.77 1.58
C VAL A 69 -38.73 21.15 2.22
N ASP A 70 -39.96 21.51 2.55
CA ASP A 70 -40.20 22.66 3.44
C ASP A 70 -39.89 22.24 4.88
N HIS A 71 -38.89 22.86 5.46
CA HIS A 71 -38.44 22.63 6.83
C HIS A 71 -38.34 23.99 7.55
N HIS A 72 -39.30 24.25 8.44
CA HIS A 72 -39.39 25.52 9.20
C HIS A 72 -39.37 26.80 8.34
N GLY A 73 -39.94 26.74 7.15
CA GLY A 73 -40.02 27.89 6.24
C GLY A 73 -38.82 28.07 5.30
N GLU A 74 -37.79 27.20 5.36
CA GLU A 74 -36.73 27.11 4.36
C GLU A 74 -36.94 25.86 3.48
N THR A 75 -36.52 25.92 2.23
CA THR A 75 -36.57 24.77 1.32
C THR A 75 -35.21 24.09 1.30
N LEU A 76 -35.19 22.82 1.67
CA LEU A 76 -33.97 22.00 1.71
C LEU A 76 -33.99 20.92 0.61
N VAL A 77 -32.85 20.66 -0.01
CA VAL A 77 -32.68 19.64 -1.04
C VAL A 77 -31.72 18.58 -0.56
N LEU A 78 -32.16 17.31 -0.52
CA LEU A 78 -31.36 16.16 -0.11
C LEU A 78 -31.90 14.87 -0.75
N ALA A 79 -31.15 13.78 -0.68
CA ALA A 79 -31.60 12.48 -1.17
C ALA A 79 -32.82 12.00 -0.36
N LYS A 80 -33.86 11.52 -1.07
CA LYS A 80 -35.11 11.05 -0.47
C LYS A 80 -34.87 9.91 0.54
N ALA A 81 -33.97 9.00 0.22
CA ALA A 81 -33.65 7.86 1.08
C ALA A 81 -33.07 8.27 2.45
N LEU A 82 -32.51 9.47 2.56
CA LEU A 82 -31.87 9.97 3.77
C LEU A 82 -32.70 11.03 4.51
N LEU A 83 -33.91 11.31 4.04
CA LEU A 83 -34.79 12.36 4.56
C LEU A 83 -35.01 12.22 6.07
N ASP A 84 -35.49 11.08 6.52
CA ASP A 84 -35.82 10.83 7.93
C ASP A 84 -34.56 10.76 8.81
N THR A 85 -33.45 10.28 8.28
CA THR A 85 -32.14 10.24 8.97
C THR A 85 -31.61 11.65 9.20
N VAL A 86 -31.73 12.52 8.20
CA VAL A 86 -31.15 13.87 8.24
C VAL A 86 -32.05 14.86 8.97
N LEU A 87 -33.37 14.86 8.70
CA LEU A 87 -34.32 15.83 9.28
C LEU A 87 -35.07 15.29 10.51
N GLY A 88 -35.00 13.98 10.74
CA GLY A 88 -35.78 13.30 11.79
C GLY A 88 -37.22 13.01 11.35
N GLU A 89 -37.94 12.16 12.14
CA GLU A 89 -39.37 11.96 11.97
C GLU A 89 -40.11 13.20 12.49
N GLY A 90 -40.70 14.03 11.61
CA GLY A 90 -41.36 15.25 12.05
C GLY A 90 -42.03 16.07 10.93
N ASP A 91 -42.36 17.31 11.25
CA ASP A 91 -43.14 18.26 10.44
C ASP A 91 -42.36 18.80 9.21
N HIS A 92 -41.93 17.93 8.30
CA HIS A 92 -41.40 18.36 7.01
C HIS A 92 -42.35 17.99 5.88
N ARG A 93 -42.56 18.91 4.97
CA ARG A 93 -43.46 18.72 3.81
C ARG A 93 -42.63 18.61 2.54
N ILE A 94 -42.70 17.45 1.88
CA ILE A 94 -42.13 17.30 0.53
C ILE A 94 -42.88 18.19 -0.44
N ILE A 95 -42.19 19.15 -1.04
CA ILE A 95 -42.71 20.07 -2.05
C ILE A 95 -42.73 19.39 -3.42
N ARG A 96 -41.61 18.76 -3.81
CA ARG A 96 -41.43 18.01 -5.03
C ARG A 96 -40.33 16.99 -4.93
N GLN A 97 -40.38 15.97 -5.79
CA GLN A 97 -39.35 14.98 -5.98
C GLN A 97 -38.79 15.09 -7.40
N VAL A 98 -37.48 14.92 -7.55
CA VAL A 98 -36.74 14.98 -8.80
C VAL A 98 -35.66 13.91 -8.84
N LYS A 99 -35.14 13.57 -10.03
CA LYS A 99 -33.93 12.79 -10.18
C LYS A 99 -32.69 13.66 -10.05
N GLY A 100 -31.55 13.08 -9.64
CA GLY A 100 -30.29 13.84 -9.54
C GLY A 100 -29.90 14.50 -10.86
N ARG A 101 -30.17 13.86 -11.99
CA ARG A 101 -29.96 14.45 -13.34
C ARG A 101 -30.67 15.78 -13.55
N ASP A 102 -31.79 16.01 -12.86
CA ASP A 102 -32.57 17.25 -12.95
C ASP A 102 -31.98 18.36 -12.06
N LEU A 103 -31.03 18.02 -11.18
CA LEU A 103 -30.30 18.96 -10.35
C LEU A 103 -28.97 19.41 -10.96
N VAL A 104 -28.49 18.71 -12.01
CA VAL A 104 -27.26 19.05 -12.72
C VAL A 104 -27.36 20.46 -13.29
N ASP A 105 -26.25 21.20 -13.29
CA ASP A 105 -26.10 22.60 -13.70
C ASP A 105 -26.80 23.64 -12.82
N LEU A 106 -27.53 23.25 -11.77
CA LEU A 106 -28.01 24.23 -10.78
C LEU A 106 -26.82 24.91 -10.10
N ARG A 107 -26.98 26.20 -9.82
CA ARG A 107 -25.92 27.03 -9.21
C ARG A 107 -26.19 27.29 -7.75
N TYR A 108 -25.10 27.35 -6.98
CA TYR A 108 -25.15 27.67 -5.55
C TYR A 108 -24.15 28.77 -5.19
N GLN A 109 -24.35 29.41 -4.05
CA GLN A 109 -23.46 30.43 -3.52
C GLN A 109 -22.26 29.76 -2.83
N ARG A 110 -21.04 30.21 -3.14
CA ARG A 110 -19.82 29.71 -2.54
C ARG A 110 -19.83 29.96 -1.03
N LEU A 111 -19.32 29.01 -0.24
CA LEU A 111 -19.24 29.15 1.22
C LEU A 111 -18.17 30.16 1.65
N PHE A 112 -17.05 30.20 0.94
CA PHE A 112 -15.88 31.02 1.22
C PHE A 112 -15.26 31.56 -0.08
N ASP A 113 -14.92 32.84 -0.11
CA ASP A 113 -14.35 33.54 -1.27
C ASP A 113 -12.86 33.83 -1.14
N TYR A 114 -12.15 33.09 -0.28
CA TYR A 114 -10.73 33.35 -0.02
C TYR A 114 -9.80 33.03 -1.19
N LEU A 115 -10.16 32.05 -2.01
CA LEU A 115 -9.33 31.55 -3.08
C LEU A 115 -9.92 31.93 -4.44
N ALA A 116 -9.13 32.60 -5.26
CA ALA A 116 -9.52 32.85 -6.64
C ALA A 116 -9.61 31.52 -7.41
N ALA A 117 -10.66 31.35 -8.20
CA ALA A 117 -10.85 30.21 -9.09
C ALA A 117 -11.51 30.69 -10.37
N GLU A 118 -10.93 30.33 -11.50
CA GLU A 118 -11.45 30.65 -12.84
C GLU A 118 -12.26 29.46 -13.37
N GLY A 119 -13.25 29.73 -14.27
CA GLY A 119 -14.07 28.70 -14.91
C GLY A 119 -15.47 28.58 -14.33
N GLU A 120 -16.18 27.51 -14.76
CA GLU A 120 -17.58 27.27 -14.41
C GLU A 120 -17.72 26.57 -13.04
N ILE A 121 -17.37 27.29 -11.97
CA ILE A 121 -17.44 26.81 -10.58
C ILE A 121 -18.84 26.99 -9.97
N CYS A 122 -19.04 26.41 -8.76
CA CYS A 122 -20.27 26.50 -7.97
C CYS A 122 -21.52 25.95 -8.71
N ARG A 123 -21.32 24.85 -9.44
CA ARG A 123 -22.39 24.10 -10.10
C ARG A 123 -22.51 22.70 -9.51
N VAL A 124 -23.69 22.11 -9.72
CA VAL A 124 -23.97 20.71 -9.42
C VAL A 124 -23.60 19.87 -10.65
N HIS A 125 -22.82 18.81 -10.44
CA HIS A 125 -22.43 17.85 -11.47
C HIS A 125 -22.94 16.44 -11.14
N ALA A 126 -23.08 15.59 -12.16
CA ALA A 126 -23.37 14.18 -11.99
C ALA A 126 -22.10 13.44 -11.52
N GLY A 127 -22.20 12.68 -10.41
CA GLY A 127 -21.13 11.85 -9.85
C GLY A 127 -21.65 10.44 -9.55
N GLU A 128 -21.09 9.42 -10.22
CA GLU A 128 -21.49 8.03 -10.00
C GLU A 128 -21.04 7.49 -8.63
N PHE A 129 -20.06 8.12 -7.98
CA PHE A 129 -19.57 7.79 -6.65
C PHE A 129 -20.49 8.25 -5.51
N VAL A 130 -21.52 9.05 -5.80
CA VAL A 130 -22.46 9.51 -4.79
C VAL A 130 -23.36 8.37 -4.34
N SER A 131 -23.38 8.10 -3.03
CA SER A 131 -24.19 7.06 -2.41
C SER A 131 -25.27 7.64 -1.49
N THR A 132 -26.17 6.77 -1.03
CA THR A 132 -27.21 7.08 -0.02
C THR A 132 -27.00 6.23 1.24
N GLU A 133 -25.80 5.74 1.48
CA GLU A 133 -25.49 4.97 2.69
C GLU A 133 -25.29 5.89 3.90
N ASP A 134 -24.62 7.05 3.66
CA ASP A 134 -24.32 8.04 4.69
C ASP A 134 -24.56 9.47 4.17
N GLY A 135 -24.62 10.44 5.08
CA GLY A 135 -24.66 11.87 4.77
C GLY A 135 -26.02 12.36 4.30
N THR A 136 -26.05 13.08 3.17
CA THR A 136 -27.25 13.72 2.59
C THR A 136 -27.52 13.30 1.16
N GLY A 137 -26.65 12.48 0.55
CA GLY A 137 -26.70 12.13 -0.86
C GLY A 137 -26.23 13.24 -1.79
N ILE A 138 -25.65 14.31 -1.27
CA ILE A 138 -24.99 15.38 -2.03
C ILE A 138 -23.60 15.57 -1.45
N VAL A 139 -22.58 15.50 -2.31
CA VAL A 139 -21.18 15.56 -1.93
C VAL A 139 -20.58 16.89 -2.35
N HIS A 140 -19.84 17.54 -1.44
CA HIS A 140 -19.03 18.69 -1.81
C HIS A 140 -17.77 18.23 -2.53
N VAL A 141 -17.36 18.98 -3.57
CA VAL A 141 -16.24 18.64 -4.44
C VAL A 141 -15.13 19.67 -4.31
N ALA A 142 -13.94 19.20 -3.92
CA ALA A 142 -12.70 19.96 -3.87
C ALA A 142 -11.59 19.21 -4.64
N PRO A 143 -11.38 19.46 -5.94
CA PRO A 143 -10.46 18.70 -6.80
C PRO A 143 -9.03 18.59 -6.28
N ALA A 144 -8.64 19.50 -5.39
CA ALA A 144 -7.31 19.48 -4.77
C ALA A 144 -7.10 18.34 -3.75
N TYR A 145 -8.18 17.73 -3.18
CA TYR A 145 -8.07 16.90 -1.97
C TYR A 145 -8.83 15.57 -2.02
N GLY A 146 -9.45 15.20 -3.12
CA GLY A 146 -10.13 13.93 -3.32
C GLY A 146 -9.77 13.30 -4.67
N VAL A 147 -9.73 11.96 -4.75
CA VAL A 147 -9.50 11.26 -6.03
C VAL A 147 -10.73 11.41 -6.92
N ASP A 148 -11.91 11.08 -6.41
CA ASP A 148 -13.18 11.22 -7.13
C ASP A 148 -13.45 12.69 -7.47
N ASP A 149 -13.10 13.61 -6.57
CA ASP A 149 -13.23 15.06 -6.77
C ASP A 149 -12.34 15.55 -7.91
N LEU A 150 -11.09 15.05 -7.98
CA LEU A 150 -10.14 15.39 -9.04
C LEU A 150 -10.61 14.84 -10.38
N GLU A 151 -11.07 13.59 -10.44
CA GLU A 151 -11.61 12.98 -11.67
C GLU A 151 -12.85 13.72 -12.17
N LEU A 152 -13.78 14.04 -11.28
CA LEU A 152 -14.95 14.85 -11.64
C LEU A 152 -14.52 16.24 -12.10
N GLY A 153 -13.56 16.85 -11.42
CA GLY A 153 -12.98 18.14 -11.80
C GLY A 153 -12.37 18.13 -13.20
N GLN A 154 -11.57 17.10 -13.52
CA GLN A 154 -10.96 16.96 -14.85
C GLN A 154 -12.00 16.79 -15.95
N ARG A 155 -13.04 15.96 -15.73
CA ARG A 155 -14.14 15.75 -16.70
C ARG A 155 -14.92 17.03 -16.99
N ASN A 156 -15.05 17.91 -15.97
CA ASN A 156 -15.83 19.14 -16.06
C ASN A 156 -14.97 20.40 -16.15
N GLN A 157 -13.65 20.26 -16.38
CA GLN A 157 -12.69 21.36 -16.54
C GLN A 157 -12.65 22.33 -15.34
N LEU A 158 -12.87 21.79 -14.12
CA LEU A 158 -12.73 22.57 -12.90
C LEU A 158 -11.24 22.78 -12.57
N PRO A 159 -10.85 23.94 -12.06
CA PRO A 159 -9.49 24.19 -11.65
C PRO A 159 -9.12 23.39 -10.39
N VAL A 160 -7.82 23.15 -10.19
CA VAL A 160 -7.30 22.60 -8.93
C VAL A 160 -6.81 23.75 -8.07
N VAL A 161 -7.52 24.01 -6.96
CA VAL A 161 -7.24 25.15 -6.08
C VAL A 161 -6.86 24.68 -4.67
N HIS A 162 -5.61 24.91 -4.30
CA HIS A 162 -5.07 24.51 -3.01
C HIS A 162 -5.16 25.63 -1.98
N GLY A 163 -6.03 25.48 -0.97
CA GLY A 163 -6.08 26.35 0.21
C GLY A 163 -5.03 26.00 1.26
N VAL A 164 -4.59 24.74 1.29
CA VAL A 164 -3.56 24.22 2.19
C VAL A 164 -2.26 24.03 1.40
N GLY A 165 -1.14 24.43 2.00
CA GLY A 165 0.20 24.27 1.43
C GLY A 165 0.77 22.86 1.61
N LEU A 166 1.96 22.64 1.06
CA LEU A 166 2.68 21.36 1.21
C LEU A 166 3.14 21.08 2.64
N ASP A 167 3.19 22.08 3.49
CA ASP A 167 3.47 21.98 4.93
C ASP A 167 2.23 21.57 5.75
N GLY A 168 1.07 21.38 5.10
CA GLY A 168 -0.20 21.07 5.74
C GLY A 168 -0.88 22.27 6.40
N CYS A 169 -0.34 23.49 6.23
CA CYS A 169 -0.91 24.71 6.79
C CYS A 169 -1.71 25.49 5.74
N PHE A 170 -2.75 26.17 6.18
CA PHE A 170 -3.50 27.07 5.32
C PHE A 170 -2.62 28.22 4.83
N LYS A 171 -2.75 28.52 3.53
CA LYS A 171 -2.03 29.61 2.88
C LYS A 171 -2.48 30.98 3.39
N ALA A 172 -1.64 31.99 3.17
CA ALA A 172 -1.90 33.36 3.61
C ALA A 172 -3.19 33.97 3.05
N GLU A 173 -3.60 33.56 1.84
CA GLU A 173 -4.83 34.02 1.17
C GLU A 173 -6.09 33.59 1.93
N VAL A 174 -6.04 32.48 2.66
CA VAL A 174 -7.17 31.97 3.46
C VAL A 174 -7.14 32.66 4.83
N THR A 175 -7.37 33.96 4.84
CA THR A 175 -7.04 34.89 5.93
C THR A 175 -7.45 34.42 7.33
N PRO A 176 -8.69 33.92 7.60
CA PRO A 176 -9.05 33.52 8.98
C PRO A 176 -8.33 32.23 9.43
N LEU A 177 -7.77 31.45 8.50
CA LEU A 177 -7.17 30.13 8.75
C LEU A 177 -5.66 30.13 8.50
N ALA A 178 -5.11 31.24 7.98
CA ALA A 178 -3.71 31.33 7.56
C ALA A 178 -2.73 30.83 8.62
N GLY A 179 -1.85 29.91 8.24
CA GLY A 179 -0.84 29.30 9.11
C GLY A 179 -1.35 28.22 10.06
N LEU A 180 -2.67 27.96 10.15
CA LEU A 180 -3.20 26.84 10.93
C LEU A 180 -2.96 25.53 10.18
N PHE A 181 -2.59 24.49 10.91
CA PHE A 181 -2.55 23.14 10.36
C PHE A 181 -3.97 22.68 10.03
N PHE A 182 -4.14 21.94 8.93
CA PHE A 182 -5.47 21.68 8.36
C PHE A 182 -6.45 21.03 9.34
N LYS A 183 -6.01 20.10 10.19
CA LYS A 183 -6.88 19.49 11.22
C LYS A 183 -7.22 20.47 12.37
N ASP A 184 -6.29 21.34 12.71
CA ASP A 184 -6.50 22.33 13.77
C ASP A 184 -7.45 23.46 13.33
N ALA A 185 -7.66 23.62 12.03
CA ALA A 185 -8.56 24.59 11.45
C ALA A 185 -10.04 24.18 11.51
N ASP A 186 -10.35 22.88 11.63
CA ASP A 186 -11.74 22.38 11.61
C ASP A 186 -12.66 23.11 12.61
N PRO A 187 -12.31 23.31 13.90
CA PRO A 187 -13.17 24.04 14.83
C PRO A 187 -13.42 25.50 14.42
N VAL A 188 -12.40 26.14 13.83
CA VAL A 188 -12.51 27.54 13.38
C VAL A 188 -13.45 27.64 12.18
N ILE A 189 -13.36 26.70 11.25
CA ILE A 189 -14.23 26.62 10.06
C ILE A 189 -15.68 26.40 10.51
N VAL A 190 -15.92 25.47 11.44
CA VAL A 190 -17.26 25.19 11.97
C VAL A 190 -17.86 26.44 12.64
N ASP A 191 -17.07 27.18 13.41
CA ASP A 191 -17.52 28.44 14.02
C ASP A 191 -17.86 29.50 12.98
N LEU A 192 -17.05 29.68 11.96
CA LEU A 192 -17.30 30.59 10.83
C LEU A 192 -18.60 30.24 10.08
N LEU A 193 -18.81 28.96 9.79
CA LEU A 193 -20.02 28.47 9.10
C LEU A 193 -21.27 28.70 9.97
N ASN A 194 -21.15 28.48 11.27
CA ASN A 194 -22.26 28.76 12.23
C ASN A 194 -22.61 30.25 12.29
N LYS A 195 -21.60 31.14 12.42
CA LYS A 195 -21.81 32.59 12.42
C LYS A 195 -22.47 33.10 11.15
N ASN A 196 -22.18 32.48 10.01
CA ASN A 196 -22.77 32.86 8.73
C ASN A 196 -24.14 32.19 8.46
N GLY A 197 -24.69 31.40 9.40
CA GLY A 197 -25.96 30.69 9.27
C GLY A 197 -25.95 29.58 8.20
N LEU A 198 -24.77 29.08 7.89
CA LEU A 198 -24.58 28.00 6.88
C LEU A 198 -24.49 26.62 7.51
N LEU A 199 -24.20 26.53 8.80
CA LEU A 199 -24.18 25.27 9.52
C LEU A 199 -25.62 24.82 9.82
N PHE A 200 -25.97 23.61 9.35
CA PHE A 200 -27.23 22.96 9.68
C PHE A 200 -27.09 22.10 10.92
N ARG A 201 -26.03 21.23 10.96
CA ARG A 201 -25.74 20.30 12.05
C ARG A 201 -24.23 20.07 12.17
N SER A 202 -23.74 19.88 13.38
CA SER A 202 -22.37 19.43 13.64
C SER A 202 -22.41 18.25 14.61
N GLU A 203 -21.73 17.18 14.27
CA GLU A 203 -21.67 15.92 15.04
C GLU A 203 -20.24 15.39 15.05
N THR A 204 -19.95 14.46 15.93
CA THR A 204 -18.68 13.71 15.93
C THR A 204 -18.88 12.41 15.16
N HIS A 205 -18.00 12.16 14.19
CA HIS A 205 -18.05 10.94 13.37
C HIS A 205 -16.82 10.07 13.60
N LEU A 206 -17.04 8.81 13.96
CA LEU A 206 -15.98 7.83 14.15
C LEU A 206 -15.70 7.13 12.82
N HIS A 207 -14.53 7.36 12.27
CA HIS A 207 -14.13 6.74 11.00
C HIS A 207 -12.66 6.34 10.96
N ASN A 208 -12.26 5.60 9.91
CA ASN A 208 -10.87 5.27 9.67
C ASN A 208 -10.21 6.41 8.90
N TYR A 209 -9.11 6.96 9.44
CA TYR A 209 -8.33 8.02 8.80
C TYR A 209 -6.88 7.57 8.62
N PRO A 210 -6.21 7.90 7.49
CA PRO A 210 -4.83 7.53 7.25
C PRO A 210 -3.86 8.46 7.96
N PHE A 211 -2.84 7.87 8.59
CA PHE A 211 -1.73 8.56 9.24
C PHE A 211 -0.41 8.11 8.63
N GLY A 212 0.58 9.00 8.65
CA GLY A 212 1.95 8.64 8.29
C GLY A 212 2.47 7.53 9.20
N TRP A 213 2.86 6.40 8.62
CA TRP A 213 3.31 5.25 9.40
C TRP A 213 4.58 5.51 10.21
N ARG A 214 5.40 6.51 9.80
CA ARG A 214 6.61 6.95 10.52
C ARG A 214 6.36 8.13 11.44
N THR A 215 5.63 9.12 10.97
CA THR A 215 5.39 10.39 11.68
C THR A 215 4.29 10.25 12.71
N GLY A 216 3.28 9.43 12.41
CA GLY A 216 2.07 9.37 13.20
C GLY A 216 1.13 10.57 13.03
N ASP A 217 1.45 11.48 12.10
CA ASP A 217 0.64 12.65 11.75
C ASP A 217 -0.43 12.31 10.69
N PRO A 218 -1.56 13.02 10.65
CA PRO A 218 -2.60 12.79 9.65
C PRO A 218 -2.11 13.12 8.25
N LEU A 219 -2.45 12.25 7.29
CA LEU A 219 -2.16 12.44 5.87
C LEU A 219 -3.21 13.31 5.21
N ILE A 220 -2.85 13.96 4.11
CA ILE A 220 -3.79 14.60 3.20
C ILE A 220 -3.73 13.92 1.82
N TYR A 221 -4.87 13.80 1.16
CA TYR A 221 -4.88 13.57 -0.27
C TYR A 221 -4.64 14.91 -0.95
N TYR A 222 -3.64 14.96 -1.83
CA TYR A 222 -3.19 16.20 -2.44
C TYR A 222 -3.03 16.03 -3.95
N ALA A 223 -3.68 16.86 -4.74
CA ALA A 223 -3.52 16.86 -6.18
C ALA A 223 -2.17 17.48 -6.52
N LYS A 224 -1.26 16.66 -7.03
CA LYS A 224 0.11 17.03 -7.34
C LYS A 224 0.58 16.33 -8.61
N HIS A 225 1.41 17.00 -9.39
CA HIS A 225 2.11 16.36 -10.49
C HIS A 225 3.07 15.30 -9.96
N ALA A 226 3.07 14.14 -10.59
CA ALA A 226 3.93 13.03 -10.24
C ALA A 226 4.18 12.17 -11.49
N TRP A 227 5.29 11.45 -11.50
CA TRP A 227 5.61 10.49 -12.54
C TRP A 227 4.99 9.14 -12.24
N TYR A 228 4.40 8.52 -13.24
CA TYR A 228 3.72 7.23 -13.12
C TYR A 228 4.23 6.24 -14.16
N ILE A 229 4.29 4.97 -13.78
CA ILE A 229 4.33 3.88 -14.74
C ILE A 229 2.89 3.41 -14.96
N ARG A 230 2.44 3.41 -16.22
CA ARG A 230 1.08 2.95 -16.58
C ARG A 230 0.99 1.43 -16.52
N THR A 231 1.01 0.88 -15.31
CA THR A 231 0.91 -0.57 -15.06
C THR A 231 -0.46 -1.13 -15.43
N THR A 232 -1.49 -0.28 -15.48
CA THR A 232 -2.82 -0.67 -15.96
C THR A 232 -2.81 -1.13 -17.42
N ALA A 233 -1.86 -0.65 -18.24
CA ALA A 233 -1.70 -1.07 -19.63
C ALA A 233 -1.34 -2.56 -19.78
N VAL A 234 -0.72 -3.16 -18.75
CA VAL A 234 -0.30 -4.57 -18.73
C VAL A 234 -1.02 -5.38 -17.65
N ARG A 235 -2.09 -4.85 -17.06
CA ARG A 235 -2.84 -5.46 -15.95
C ARG A 235 -3.27 -6.90 -16.28
N ASP A 236 -3.95 -7.09 -17.40
CA ASP A 236 -4.49 -8.40 -17.78
C ASP A 236 -3.35 -9.40 -18.03
N ARG A 237 -2.21 -8.92 -18.57
CA ARG A 237 -1.02 -9.75 -18.76
C ARG A 237 -0.36 -10.12 -17.43
N MET A 238 -0.30 -9.23 -16.45
CA MET A 238 0.16 -9.56 -15.10
C MET A 238 -0.72 -10.64 -14.46
N VAL A 239 -2.03 -10.55 -14.59
CA VAL A 239 -2.97 -11.56 -14.08
C VAL A 239 -2.75 -12.92 -14.76
N GLU A 240 -2.58 -12.94 -16.09
CA GLU A 240 -2.32 -14.15 -16.85
C GLU A 240 -1.00 -14.82 -16.42
N LEU A 241 0.09 -14.05 -16.38
CA LEU A 241 1.40 -14.53 -15.97
C LEU A 241 1.43 -15.04 -14.52
N ASN A 242 0.73 -14.37 -13.60
CA ASN A 242 0.61 -14.81 -12.21
C ASN A 242 0.05 -16.24 -12.08
N ARG A 243 -0.84 -16.65 -12.98
CA ARG A 243 -1.41 -18.01 -12.97
C ARG A 243 -0.38 -19.10 -13.26
N THR A 244 0.75 -18.75 -13.87
CA THR A 244 1.86 -19.67 -14.16
C THR A 244 2.84 -19.83 -13.00
N ILE A 245 2.79 -18.96 -11.99
CA ILE A 245 3.64 -19.01 -10.80
C ILE A 245 3.13 -20.06 -9.83
N ASN A 246 4.04 -20.90 -9.32
CA ASN A 246 3.73 -21.85 -8.25
C ASN A 246 3.77 -21.14 -6.89
N TRP A 247 2.61 -20.83 -6.33
CA TRP A 247 2.45 -20.20 -5.03
C TRP A 247 2.28 -21.24 -3.91
N VAL A 248 2.96 -21.02 -2.79
CA VAL A 248 2.78 -21.77 -1.55
C VAL A 248 2.43 -20.77 -0.42
N PRO A 249 1.17 -20.75 0.04
CA PRO A 249 0.01 -21.52 -0.42
C PRO A 249 -0.57 -21.01 -1.76
N ASP A 250 -1.17 -21.90 -2.52
CA ASP A 250 -1.80 -21.58 -3.81
C ASP A 250 -2.96 -20.58 -3.72
N SER A 251 -3.60 -20.48 -2.55
CA SER A 251 -4.66 -19.50 -2.27
C SER A 251 -4.20 -18.03 -2.40
N ILE A 252 -2.90 -17.75 -2.32
CA ILE A 252 -2.36 -16.39 -2.51
C ILE A 252 -2.47 -15.97 -3.97
N ARG A 253 -2.24 -16.90 -4.91
CA ARG A 253 -2.26 -16.65 -6.35
C ARG A 253 -3.56 -15.99 -6.82
N ASP A 254 -4.69 -16.61 -6.48
CA ASP A 254 -6.02 -16.17 -6.94
C ASP A 254 -6.71 -15.24 -5.91
N GLY A 255 -6.28 -15.31 -4.65
CA GLY A 255 -6.80 -14.49 -3.56
C GLY A 255 -6.06 -13.15 -3.43
N ARG A 256 -5.26 -13.02 -2.37
CA ARG A 256 -4.68 -11.72 -1.98
C ARG A 256 -3.82 -11.06 -3.08
N PHE A 257 -3.01 -11.83 -3.81
CA PHE A 257 -2.18 -11.29 -4.88
C PHE A 257 -2.96 -11.12 -6.19
N GLY A 258 -3.75 -12.11 -6.58
CA GLY A 258 -4.59 -12.03 -7.79
C GLY A 258 -5.58 -10.86 -7.73
N ASN A 259 -6.31 -10.71 -6.64
CA ASN A 259 -7.21 -9.56 -6.44
C ASN A 259 -6.49 -8.22 -6.50
N TRP A 260 -5.24 -8.14 -6.02
CA TRP A 260 -4.43 -6.93 -6.13
C TRP A 260 -4.09 -6.59 -7.58
N LEU A 261 -3.75 -7.60 -8.40
CA LEU A 261 -3.45 -7.42 -9.81
C LEU A 261 -4.69 -7.03 -10.62
N GLU A 262 -5.83 -7.66 -10.34
CA GLU A 262 -7.12 -7.37 -11.01
C GLU A 262 -7.60 -5.93 -10.78
N HIS A 263 -7.32 -5.38 -9.59
CA HIS A 263 -7.65 -4.00 -9.21
C HIS A 263 -6.43 -3.07 -9.28
N ASN A 264 -5.42 -3.45 -10.09
CA ASN A 264 -4.20 -2.66 -10.22
C ASN A 264 -4.50 -1.24 -10.71
N ILE A 265 -3.83 -0.28 -10.09
CA ILE A 265 -3.79 1.14 -10.48
C ILE A 265 -2.39 1.50 -10.94
N ASP A 266 -2.25 2.57 -11.71
CA ASP A 266 -0.95 3.04 -12.17
C ASP A 266 0.02 3.32 -11.02
N TRP A 267 1.25 2.90 -11.20
CA TRP A 267 2.27 2.98 -10.16
C TRP A 267 2.86 4.39 -10.09
N ALA A 268 2.54 5.11 -9.03
CA ALA A 268 3.17 6.40 -8.73
C ALA A 268 4.64 6.17 -8.37
N LEU A 269 5.52 6.57 -9.28
CA LEU A 269 6.95 6.22 -9.25
C LEU A 269 7.80 7.25 -8.51
N SER A 270 7.51 8.55 -8.68
CA SER A 270 8.37 9.62 -8.18
C SER A 270 8.22 9.86 -6.67
N ARG A 271 9.35 10.13 -6.01
CA ARG A 271 9.44 10.51 -4.59
C ARG A 271 10.24 11.80 -4.44
N GLU A 272 9.75 12.68 -3.57
CA GLU A 272 10.37 13.97 -3.25
C GLU A 272 11.35 13.81 -2.09
N ARG A 273 12.33 12.95 -2.29
CA ARG A 273 13.41 12.71 -1.33
C ARG A 273 14.74 13.16 -1.92
N PHE A 274 15.65 13.57 -1.06
CA PHE A 274 16.98 13.95 -1.53
C PHE A 274 17.78 12.72 -1.96
N TRP A 275 17.80 11.66 -1.13
CA TRP A 275 18.57 10.46 -1.40
C TRP A 275 17.73 9.31 -1.93
N GLY A 276 18.20 8.70 -2.99
CA GLY A 276 17.62 7.57 -3.70
C GLY A 276 18.13 7.54 -5.13
N THR A 277 17.67 6.57 -5.91
CA THR A 277 17.96 6.50 -7.36
C THR A 277 17.27 7.66 -8.07
N PRO A 278 18.00 8.61 -8.68
CA PRO A 278 17.40 9.73 -9.39
C PRO A 278 16.53 9.27 -10.55
N LEU A 279 15.38 9.90 -10.73
CA LEU A 279 14.53 9.63 -11.89
C LEU A 279 15.24 10.09 -13.16
N PRO A 280 15.48 9.20 -14.16
CA PRO A 280 16.26 9.54 -15.34
C PRO A 280 15.42 10.29 -16.39
N VAL A 281 14.74 11.35 -15.95
CA VAL A 281 13.86 12.16 -16.80
C VAL A 281 14.36 13.60 -16.84
N TRP A 282 14.52 14.13 -18.05
CA TRP A 282 14.81 15.53 -18.31
C TRP A 282 13.62 16.18 -18.99
N THR A 283 13.28 17.41 -18.60
CA THR A 283 12.11 18.16 -19.10
C THR A 283 12.50 19.60 -19.45
N ASP A 284 11.77 20.17 -20.40
CA ASP A 284 11.83 21.59 -20.74
C ASP A 284 10.99 22.47 -19.79
N GLY A 285 10.19 21.85 -18.89
CA GLY A 285 9.25 22.54 -18.00
C GLY A 285 7.95 23.00 -18.68
N GLU A 286 7.80 22.83 -20.00
CA GLU A 286 6.62 23.22 -20.77
C GLU A 286 5.77 22.04 -21.23
N GLY A 287 6.08 20.83 -20.72
CA GLY A 287 5.31 19.61 -20.98
C GLY A 287 6.00 18.58 -21.85
N ASP A 288 7.19 18.89 -22.39
CA ASP A 288 8.00 17.91 -23.09
C ASP A 288 9.06 17.29 -22.18
N PHE A 289 9.36 16.00 -22.39
CA PHE A 289 10.34 15.28 -21.56
C PHE A 289 10.99 14.12 -22.30
N ILE A 290 12.19 13.76 -21.84
CA ILE A 290 12.97 12.60 -22.30
C ILE A 290 13.27 11.70 -21.09
N CYS A 291 12.98 10.41 -21.21
CA CYS A 291 13.45 9.40 -20.28
C CYS A 291 14.74 8.77 -20.83
N VAL A 292 15.87 9.06 -20.19
CA VAL A 292 17.19 8.63 -20.64
C VAL A 292 17.48 7.21 -20.20
N GLY A 293 17.75 6.31 -21.13
CA GLY A 293 17.91 4.88 -20.88
C GLY A 293 19.36 4.43 -20.61
N SER A 294 20.36 5.28 -20.88
CA SER A 294 21.77 4.93 -20.66
C SER A 294 22.67 6.15 -20.51
N LEU A 295 23.86 5.94 -19.93
CA LEU A 295 24.88 6.97 -19.87
C LEU A 295 25.33 7.41 -21.27
N ALA A 296 25.48 6.47 -22.20
CA ALA A 296 25.86 6.77 -23.58
C ALA A 296 24.82 7.66 -24.29
N GLU A 297 23.56 7.44 -24.06
CA GLU A 297 22.47 8.30 -24.55
C GLU A 297 22.55 9.70 -23.94
N LEU A 298 22.77 9.78 -22.62
CA LEU A 298 22.95 11.07 -21.94
C LEU A 298 24.16 11.86 -22.47
N GLU A 299 25.29 11.18 -22.67
CA GLU A 299 26.47 11.77 -23.29
C GLU A 299 26.21 12.29 -24.72
N SER A 300 25.46 11.53 -25.51
CA SER A 300 25.03 11.92 -26.83
C SER A 300 24.18 13.20 -26.83
N LEU A 301 23.23 13.28 -25.89
CA LEU A 301 22.37 14.46 -25.70
C LEU A 301 23.17 15.70 -25.23
N CYS A 302 24.15 15.49 -24.36
CA CYS A 302 25.02 16.53 -23.85
C CYS A 302 26.08 16.99 -24.89
N GLY A 303 26.39 16.16 -25.86
CA GLY A 303 27.45 16.41 -26.85
C GLY A 303 28.89 16.29 -26.33
N HIS A 304 29.06 15.69 -25.14
CA HIS A 304 30.38 15.45 -24.53
C HIS A 304 30.32 14.26 -23.56
N THR A 305 31.49 13.68 -23.30
CA THR A 305 31.63 12.55 -22.36
C THR A 305 31.47 13.01 -20.91
N LEU A 306 30.77 12.24 -20.13
CA LEU A 306 30.50 12.45 -18.71
C LEU A 306 31.40 11.53 -17.87
N GLN A 307 32.73 11.71 -17.95
CA GLN A 307 33.69 10.89 -17.21
C GLN A 307 33.47 11.02 -15.70
N ASP A 308 33.52 9.89 -15.00
CA ASP A 308 33.40 9.80 -13.54
C ASP A 308 32.14 10.46 -12.94
N LEU A 309 31.04 10.54 -13.72
CA LEU A 309 29.79 11.10 -13.25
C LEU A 309 29.21 10.24 -12.13
N ASP A 310 29.03 10.84 -10.97
CA ASP A 310 28.17 10.28 -9.93
C ASP A 310 26.69 10.45 -10.35
N LEU A 311 26.01 9.33 -10.60
CA LEU A 311 24.60 9.33 -10.98
C LEU A 311 23.64 9.67 -9.84
N HIS A 312 24.15 9.91 -8.62
CA HIS A 312 23.34 10.37 -7.50
C HIS A 312 23.19 11.90 -7.47
N ARG A 313 22.24 12.35 -6.68
CA ARG A 313 22.07 13.75 -6.36
C ARG A 313 23.19 14.20 -5.40
N PRO A 314 23.74 15.41 -5.50
CA PRO A 314 23.31 16.49 -6.41
C PRO A 314 24.03 16.49 -7.79
N ALA A 315 24.98 15.57 -8.02
CA ALA A 315 25.85 15.63 -9.20
C ALA A 315 25.06 15.54 -10.52
N VAL A 316 24.16 14.58 -10.63
CA VAL A 316 23.31 14.37 -11.82
C VAL A 316 22.34 15.54 -12.08
N ASP A 317 21.94 16.26 -11.03
CA ASP A 317 21.01 17.41 -11.14
C ASP A 317 21.63 18.59 -11.91
N GLY A 318 22.96 18.67 -11.95
CA GLY A 318 23.70 19.71 -12.68
C GLY A 318 23.76 19.49 -14.19
N ILE A 319 23.29 18.35 -14.70
CA ILE A 319 23.33 18.02 -16.11
C ILE A 319 22.16 18.69 -16.84
N VAL A 320 22.52 19.59 -17.75
CA VAL A 320 21.60 20.33 -18.61
C VAL A 320 22.06 20.17 -20.04
N PHE A 321 21.17 19.94 -20.98
CA PHE A 321 21.46 19.89 -22.39
C PHE A 321 20.41 20.61 -23.22
N THR A 322 20.81 21.01 -24.43
CA THR A 322 19.89 21.58 -25.41
C THR A 322 19.42 20.47 -26.34
N HIS A 323 18.11 20.24 -26.41
CA HIS A 323 17.55 19.20 -27.26
C HIS A 323 17.85 19.50 -28.74
N PRO A 324 18.40 18.54 -29.49
CA PRO A 324 18.85 18.80 -30.88
C PRO A 324 17.69 19.15 -31.83
N ASP A 325 16.49 18.62 -31.63
CA ASP A 325 15.39 18.79 -32.57
C ASP A 325 14.58 20.07 -32.32
N ASN A 326 14.46 20.52 -31.07
CA ASN A 326 13.61 21.67 -30.72
C ASN A 326 14.39 22.88 -30.17
N GLY A 327 15.69 22.74 -29.90
CA GLY A 327 16.54 23.80 -29.39
C GLY A 327 16.24 24.28 -27.97
N ARG A 328 15.40 23.56 -27.22
CA ARG A 328 15.04 23.91 -25.84
C ARG A 328 16.03 23.33 -24.84
N SER A 329 16.17 23.98 -23.71
CA SER A 329 16.99 23.51 -22.59
C SER A 329 16.23 22.53 -21.72
N TYR A 330 16.82 21.37 -21.45
CA TYR A 330 16.25 20.32 -20.64
C TYR A 330 17.03 20.17 -19.33
N HIS A 331 16.29 20.12 -18.24
CA HIS A 331 16.80 19.93 -16.88
C HIS A 331 16.23 18.64 -16.28
N ARG A 332 17.01 17.94 -15.46
CA ARG A 332 16.53 16.76 -14.78
C ARG A 332 15.41 17.12 -13.77
N VAL A 333 14.37 16.29 -13.71
CA VAL A 333 13.33 16.40 -12.68
C VAL A 333 13.92 16.13 -11.30
N PRO A 334 13.51 16.86 -10.22
CA PRO A 334 14.17 16.77 -8.91
C PRO A 334 13.90 15.47 -8.15
N GLU A 335 12.92 14.71 -8.56
CA GLU A 335 12.46 13.51 -7.86
C GLU A 335 13.46 12.35 -7.98
N VAL A 336 13.34 11.41 -7.02
CA VAL A 336 13.98 10.10 -7.05
C VAL A 336 12.93 9.02 -7.29
N ILE A 337 13.36 7.84 -7.70
CA ILE A 337 12.51 6.68 -7.94
C ILE A 337 12.03 6.09 -6.61
N ASP A 338 10.84 5.51 -6.60
CA ASP A 338 10.33 4.67 -5.51
C ASP A 338 11.29 3.50 -5.25
N CYS A 339 11.73 3.31 -4.02
CA CYS A 339 12.64 2.22 -3.63
C CYS A 339 12.06 0.81 -3.95
N TRP A 340 10.75 0.69 -4.12
CA TRP A 340 10.14 -0.55 -4.60
C TRP A 340 10.46 -0.84 -6.07
N PHE A 341 10.74 0.18 -6.86
CA PHE A 341 11.27 -0.01 -8.22
C PHE A 341 12.69 -0.56 -8.18
N ASP A 342 13.57 0.02 -7.35
CA ASP A 342 14.94 -0.46 -7.19
C ASP A 342 14.96 -1.94 -6.79
N SER A 343 14.17 -2.31 -5.78
CA SER A 343 14.08 -3.70 -5.32
C SER A 343 13.45 -4.63 -6.37
N GLY A 344 12.47 -4.15 -7.12
CA GLY A 344 11.82 -4.89 -8.20
C GLY A 344 12.67 -5.05 -9.45
N ALA A 345 13.61 -4.13 -9.68
CA ALA A 345 14.55 -4.17 -10.78
C ALA A 345 15.76 -5.10 -10.52
N MET A 346 15.88 -5.67 -9.30
CA MET A 346 17.06 -6.44 -8.90
C MET A 346 17.38 -7.62 -9.84
N SER A 347 16.36 -8.25 -10.41
CA SER A 347 16.55 -9.36 -11.36
C SER A 347 17.39 -8.97 -12.59
N TYR A 348 17.34 -7.71 -12.97
CA TYR A 348 18.10 -7.11 -14.06
C TYR A 348 19.37 -6.42 -13.57
N ALA A 349 19.23 -5.56 -12.57
CA ALA A 349 20.27 -4.70 -12.07
C ALA A 349 21.48 -5.45 -11.49
N GLN A 350 21.25 -6.60 -10.81
CA GLN A 350 22.35 -7.40 -10.26
C GLN A 350 23.32 -7.93 -11.32
N TRP A 351 22.89 -8.04 -12.57
CA TRP A 351 23.71 -8.49 -13.69
C TRP A 351 24.16 -7.35 -14.61
N HIS A 352 23.76 -6.12 -14.33
CA HIS A 352 23.91 -4.95 -15.21
C HIS A 352 23.31 -5.21 -16.61
N TYR A 353 22.20 -5.99 -16.64
CA TYR A 353 21.47 -6.29 -17.88
C TYR A 353 20.71 -5.03 -18.36
N PRO A 354 20.67 -4.74 -19.69
CA PRO A 354 21.15 -5.57 -20.82
C PRO A 354 22.61 -5.29 -21.25
N PHE A 355 23.35 -4.44 -20.54
CA PHE A 355 24.66 -3.95 -20.97
C PHE A 355 25.77 -4.99 -20.76
N GLU A 356 25.66 -5.82 -19.71
CA GLU A 356 26.63 -6.85 -19.34
C GLU A 356 25.92 -8.13 -18.94
N ASN A 357 26.70 -9.23 -18.84
CA ASN A 357 26.29 -10.51 -18.25
C ASN A 357 24.99 -11.14 -18.82
N GLN A 358 24.67 -10.91 -20.09
CA GLN A 358 23.44 -11.40 -20.73
C GLN A 358 23.27 -12.92 -20.59
N GLU A 359 24.33 -13.72 -20.87
CA GLU A 359 24.26 -15.18 -20.73
C GLU A 359 23.97 -15.63 -19.28
N THR A 360 24.43 -14.88 -18.29
CA THR A 360 24.18 -15.17 -16.89
C THR A 360 22.74 -14.84 -16.54
N PHE A 361 22.24 -13.70 -17.03
CA PHE A 361 20.83 -13.32 -16.89
C PHE A 361 19.92 -14.39 -17.49
N ASP A 362 20.15 -14.81 -18.74
CA ASP A 362 19.31 -15.80 -19.43
C ASP A 362 19.23 -17.14 -18.71
N ARG A 363 20.28 -17.53 -17.96
CA ARG A 363 20.31 -18.75 -17.14
C ARG A 363 19.58 -18.62 -15.81
N HIS A 364 19.45 -17.42 -15.25
CA HIS A 364 18.92 -17.18 -13.90
C HIS A 364 17.57 -16.47 -13.88
N PHE A 365 17.11 -15.97 -15.01
CA PHE A 365 15.82 -15.32 -15.14
C PHE A 365 14.82 -16.19 -15.93
N PRO A 366 13.58 -16.36 -15.46
CA PRO A 366 13.04 -16.01 -14.14
C PRO A 366 13.71 -16.79 -13.00
N ALA A 367 13.78 -16.19 -11.81
CA ALA A 367 14.31 -16.84 -10.61
C ALA A 367 13.56 -18.16 -10.31
N ASP A 368 14.29 -19.19 -9.88
CA ASP A 368 13.66 -20.48 -9.56
C ASP A 368 12.79 -20.40 -8.30
N TYR A 369 13.17 -19.56 -7.34
CA TYR A 369 12.54 -19.51 -6.03
C TYR A 369 12.73 -18.16 -5.34
N ILE A 370 11.64 -17.65 -4.72
CA ILE A 370 11.66 -16.56 -3.76
C ILE A 370 10.83 -16.90 -2.53
N CYS A 371 11.15 -16.29 -1.38
CA CYS A 371 10.45 -16.53 -0.13
C CYS A 371 10.45 -15.27 0.74
N GLU A 372 9.28 -14.73 1.03
CA GLU A 372 9.07 -13.62 1.94
C GLU A 372 7.69 -13.69 2.60
N ALA A 373 7.40 -12.75 3.51
CA ALA A 373 6.13 -12.74 4.22
C ALA A 373 4.97 -12.18 3.37
N ILE A 374 3.75 -12.42 3.80
CA ILE A 374 2.50 -12.13 3.09
C ILE A 374 2.29 -10.63 2.78
N ASP A 375 2.90 -9.72 3.54
CA ASP A 375 2.87 -8.29 3.27
C ASP A 375 3.53 -7.96 1.92
N GLN A 376 4.50 -8.77 1.47
CA GLN A 376 5.21 -8.60 0.21
C GLN A 376 4.34 -8.87 -1.04
N THR A 377 3.15 -9.38 -0.88
CA THR A 377 2.15 -9.42 -1.96
C THR A 377 1.76 -8.01 -2.46
N ARG A 378 1.98 -6.98 -1.64
CA ARG A 378 1.80 -5.56 -1.99
C ARG A 378 3.10 -4.77 -1.87
N GLY A 379 4.23 -5.44 -2.01
CA GLY A 379 5.57 -4.89 -1.97
C GLY A 379 6.44 -5.58 -3.01
N TRP A 380 7.46 -6.31 -2.57
CA TRP A 380 8.49 -6.89 -3.44
C TRP A 380 7.95 -7.90 -4.45
N PHE A 381 7.01 -8.76 -4.09
CA PHE A 381 6.42 -9.71 -5.06
C PHE A 381 5.74 -8.98 -6.21
N TYR A 382 5.02 -7.89 -5.90
CA TYR A 382 4.36 -7.08 -6.91
C TYR A 382 5.37 -6.32 -7.78
N SER A 383 6.35 -5.63 -7.19
CA SER A 383 7.32 -4.84 -7.95
C SER A 383 8.18 -5.69 -8.89
N LEU A 384 8.62 -6.88 -8.44
CA LEU A 384 9.30 -7.86 -9.29
C LEU A 384 8.42 -8.27 -10.48
N HIS A 385 7.17 -8.64 -10.20
CA HIS A 385 6.25 -9.14 -11.21
C HIS A 385 5.86 -8.07 -12.23
N ALA A 386 5.58 -6.84 -11.76
CA ALA A 386 5.23 -5.72 -12.62
C ALA A 386 6.39 -5.34 -13.56
N ILE A 387 7.62 -5.23 -13.04
CA ILE A 387 8.79 -4.90 -13.86
C ILE A 387 9.10 -6.01 -14.85
N ALA A 388 9.05 -7.29 -14.44
CA ALA A 388 9.27 -8.41 -15.34
C ALA A 388 8.22 -8.48 -16.47
N THR A 389 6.97 -8.20 -16.16
CA THR A 389 5.91 -8.13 -17.18
C THR A 389 6.16 -6.99 -18.16
N LEU A 390 6.53 -5.80 -17.66
CA LEU A 390 6.75 -4.61 -18.50
C LEU A 390 7.99 -4.74 -19.41
N VAL A 391 9.09 -5.31 -18.88
CA VAL A 391 10.38 -5.33 -19.56
C VAL A 391 10.56 -6.57 -20.42
N SER A 392 10.11 -7.73 -19.95
CA SER A 392 10.40 -9.03 -20.57
C SER A 392 9.17 -9.85 -20.95
N ASP A 393 7.96 -9.31 -20.75
CA ASP A 393 6.69 -10.06 -20.93
C ASP A 393 6.69 -11.43 -20.24
N SER A 394 7.25 -11.50 -19.02
CA SER A 394 7.55 -12.73 -18.29
C SER A 394 7.21 -12.62 -16.81
N ILE A 395 7.19 -13.77 -16.13
CA ILE A 395 7.25 -13.83 -14.67
C ILE A 395 8.66 -13.52 -14.18
N ALA A 396 8.79 -12.93 -12.99
CA ALA A 396 10.09 -12.70 -12.36
C ALA A 396 10.62 -13.93 -11.61
N TYR A 397 9.73 -14.81 -11.17
CA TYR A 397 10.01 -16.00 -10.36
C TYR A 397 9.02 -17.12 -10.65
N ARG A 398 9.52 -18.37 -10.62
CA ARG A 398 8.72 -19.57 -10.89
C ARG A 398 7.99 -20.08 -9.67
N ASN A 399 8.64 -20.02 -8.50
CA ASN A 399 8.10 -20.50 -7.24
C ASN A 399 8.16 -19.39 -6.18
N CYS A 400 7.04 -19.14 -5.51
CA CYS A 400 6.95 -18.18 -4.42
C CYS A 400 6.39 -18.83 -3.16
N VAL A 401 7.23 -18.93 -2.11
CA VAL A 401 6.76 -19.33 -0.78
C VAL A 401 6.41 -18.08 0.02
N CYS A 402 5.12 -17.91 0.26
CA CYS A 402 4.57 -16.79 0.99
C CYS A 402 4.40 -17.16 2.47
N LEU A 403 5.27 -16.64 3.31
CA LEU A 403 5.26 -16.90 4.75
C LEU A 403 4.14 -16.13 5.44
N SER A 404 3.56 -16.73 6.47
CA SER A 404 2.66 -16.02 7.37
C SER A 404 3.43 -15.21 8.42
N HIS A 405 2.74 -14.29 9.09
CA HIS A 405 3.33 -13.50 10.17
C HIS A 405 3.70 -14.35 11.38
N ILE A 406 4.75 -13.92 12.09
CA ILE A 406 5.11 -14.41 13.41
C ILE A 406 4.40 -13.53 14.44
N VAL A 407 3.75 -14.15 15.42
CA VAL A 407 2.97 -13.48 16.46
C VAL A 407 3.42 -13.96 17.84
N ASP A 408 3.05 -13.24 18.89
CA ASP A 408 3.33 -13.67 20.26
C ASP A 408 2.57 -14.97 20.63
N LYS A 409 2.78 -15.48 21.83
CA LYS A 409 2.13 -16.70 22.33
C LYS A 409 0.60 -16.63 22.30
N ASP A 410 0.02 -15.44 22.40
CA ASP A 410 -1.42 -15.19 22.44
C ASP A 410 -2.02 -14.91 21.05
N GLY A 411 -1.18 -14.92 20.00
CA GLY A 411 -1.60 -14.67 18.62
C GLY A 411 -1.68 -13.18 18.25
N LYS A 412 -1.13 -12.29 19.06
CA LYS A 412 -1.09 -10.85 18.80
C LYS A 412 0.17 -10.44 18.04
N LYS A 413 0.05 -9.42 17.21
CA LYS A 413 1.20 -8.81 16.52
C LYS A 413 2.22 -8.33 17.54
N MET A 414 3.48 -8.67 17.34
CA MET A 414 4.58 -8.20 18.18
C MET A 414 4.93 -6.74 17.85
N SER A 415 5.10 -5.92 18.87
CA SER A 415 5.57 -4.54 18.73
C SER A 415 6.37 -4.10 19.96
N LYS A 416 7.31 -3.14 19.76
CA LYS A 416 8.07 -2.56 20.86
C LYS A 416 7.18 -1.88 21.90
N SER A 417 6.11 -1.24 21.44
CA SER A 417 5.15 -0.54 22.31
C SER A 417 4.34 -1.47 23.22
N LEU A 418 4.11 -2.73 22.79
CA LEU A 418 3.40 -3.74 23.60
C LEU A 418 4.35 -4.56 24.47
N GLY A 419 5.67 -4.45 24.30
CA GLY A 419 6.66 -5.20 25.07
C GLY A 419 6.60 -6.74 24.87
N ASN A 420 5.98 -7.20 23.79
CA ASN A 420 5.76 -8.62 23.51
C ASN A 420 6.71 -9.18 22.43
N ILE A 421 7.80 -8.47 22.14
CA ILE A 421 8.82 -8.90 21.19
C ILE A 421 9.68 -10.00 21.84
N VAL A 422 9.94 -11.06 21.08
CA VAL A 422 10.94 -12.08 21.40
C VAL A 422 12.20 -11.74 20.61
N ASP A 423 13.27 -11.34 21.32
CA ASP A 423 14.56 -11.08 20.69
C ASP A 423 15.23 -12.43 20.31
N PRO A 424 15.59 -12.65 19.06
CA PRO A 424 16.31 -13.86 18.65
C PRO A 424 17.63 -14.07 19.38
N TYR A 425 18.37 -13.01 19.72
CA TYR A 425 19.65 -13.11 20.42
C TYR A 425 19.47 -13.61 21.85
N ASP A 426 18.41 -13.17 22.56
CA ASP A 426 18.09 -13.71 23.89
C ASP A 426 17.80 -15.22 23.82
N VAL A 427 17.12 -15.67 22.75
CA VAL A 427 16.88 -17.11 22.53
C VAL A 427 18.17 -17.84 22.23
N PHE A 428 19.07 -17.27 21.42
CA PHE A 428 20.35 -17.88 21.06
C PHE A 428 21.25 -18.08 22.30
N ASP A 429 21.33 -17.09 23.16
CA ASP A 429 22.16 -17.09 24.33
C ASP A 429 21.68 -18.08 25.42
N HIS A 430 20.36 -18.25 25.57
CA HIS A 430 19.79 -19.07 26.63
C HIS A 430 19.39 -20.48 26.19
N ILE A 431 19.01 -20.70 24.94
CA ILE A 431 18.45 -21.96 24.46
C ILE A 431 19.26 -22.53 23.28
N GLY A 432 19.86 -21.66 22.48
CA GLY A 432 20.59 -22.01 21.26
C GLY A 432 19.81 -21.68 19.97
N ALA A 433 20.54 -21.53 18.89
CA ALA A 433 19.99 -21.20 17.57
C ALA A 433 19.28 -22.39 16.91
N ASP A 434 19.74 -23.62 17.10
CA ASP A 434 19.18 -24.81 16.45
C ASP A 434 17.75 -25.14 16.87
N PRO A 435 17.34 -25.00 18.15
CA PRO A 435 15.93 -25.14 18.53
C PRO A 435 15.02 -24.13 17.83
N LEU A 436 15.48 -22.87 17.66
CA LEU A 436 14.71 -21.84 16.94
C LEU A 436 14.59 -22.17 15.45
N ARG A 437 15.69 -22.56 14.80
CA ARG A 437 15.70 -23.02 13.40
C ARG A 437 14.79 -24.22 13.19
N TRP A 438 14.86 -25.22 14.09
CA TRP A 438 14.00 -26.39 14.04
C TRP A 438 12.52 -26.04 14.18
N TYR A 439 12.20 -25.10 15.06
CA TYR A 439 10.83 -24.60 15.21
C TYR A 439 10.29 -24.04 13.90
N PHE A 440 11.04 -23.15 13.26
CA PHE A 440 10.59 -22.49 12.02
C PHE A 440 10.54 -23.42 10.82
N LEU A 441 11.45 -24.36 10.71
CA LEU A 441 11.60 -25.19 9.51
C LEU A 441 10.86 -26.54 9.56
N ALA A 442 10.64 -27.07 10.78
CA ALA A 442 10.14 -28.43 10.92
C ALA A 442 8.80 -28.58 11.64
N ARG A 443 8.36 -27.59 12.41
CA ARG A 443 7.18 -27.73 13.28
C ARG A 443 5.87 -27.43 12.58
N LEU A 444 5.85 -26.46 11.71
CA LEU A 444 4.66 -25.98 11.02
C LEU A 444 5.00 -25.68 9.55
N ALA A 445 4.01 -25.83 8.67
CA ALA A 445 4.16 -25.43 7.28
C ALA A 445 4.47 -23.92 7.17
N PRO A 446 5.18 -23.48 6.11
CA PRO A 446 5.62 -22.09 5.96
C PRO A 446 4.48 -21.07 6.03
N GLU A 447 3.37 -21.41 5.43
CA GLU A 447 2.17 -20.57 5.31
C GLU A 447 1.34 -20.45 6.61
N VAL A 448 1.63 -21.29 7.61
CA VAL A 448 0.89 -21.26 8.88
C VAL A 448 1.45 -20.18 9.80
N GLN A 449 0.57 -19.36 10.36
CA GLN A 449 0.95 -18.36 11.36
C GLN A 449 1.66 -19.02 12.55
N LYS A 450 2.85 -18.52 12.88
CA LYS A 450 3.69 -19.08 13.93
C LYS A 450 3.62 -18.22 15.19
N ARG A 451 3.25 -18.87 16.31
CA ARG A 451 3.29 -18.23 17.65
C ARG A 451 4.64 -18.47 18.26
N ILE A 452 5.30 -17.44 18.78
CA ILE A 452 6.62 -17.56 19.37
C ILE A 452 6.63 -17.11 20.84
N SER A 453 7.36 -17.85 21.67
CA SER A 453 7.80 -17.46 23.00
C SER A 453 9.04 -18.26 23.38
N VAL A 454 9.80 -17.78 24.36
CA VAL A 454 10.97 -18.49 24.90
C VAL A 454 10.58 -19.90 25.35
N GLY A 455 9.42 -20.06 26.01
CA GLY A 455 8.92 -21.36 26.45
C GLY A 455 8.63 -22.34 25.31
N ILE A 456 8.01 -21.88 24.20
CA ILE A 456 7.75 -22.73 23.02
C ILE A 456 9.08 -23.24 22.44
N ILE A 457 10.12 -22.41 22.38
CA ILE A 457 11.42 -22.81 21.84
C ILE A 457 12.14 -23.77 22.80
N ALA A 458 12.03 -23.54 24.11
CA ALA A 458 12.57 -24.47 25.13
C ALA A 458 11.92 -25.86 25.02
N ASP A 459 10.61 -25.95 24.78
CA ASP A 459 9.92 -27.22 24.54
C ASP A 459 10.43 -27.95 23.30
N VAL A 460 10.76 -27.19 22.23
CA VAL A 460 11.38 -27.76 21.02
C VAL A 460 12.77 -28.30 21.31
N ALA A 461 13.59 -27.55 22.06
CA ALA A 461 14.91 -28.00 22.51
C ALA A 461 14.78 -29.31 23.29
N SER A 462 13.88 -29.35 24.25
CA SER A 462 13.68 -30.51 25.14
C SER A 462 13.15 -31.73 24.38
N SER A 463 12.17 -31.55 23.50
CA SER A 463 11.47 -32.65 22.83
C SER A 463 12.27 -33.33 21.72
N PHE A 464 13.22 -32.64 21.09
CA PHE A 464 13.98 -33.17 19.95
C PHE A 464 15.48 -33.03 20.14
N ILE A 465 16.02 -31.82 20.24
CA ILE A 465 17.46 -31.56 20.20
C ILE A 465 18.18 -32.25 21.39
N ASN A 466 17.66 -32.07 22.60
CA ASN A 466 18.24 -32.67 23.80
C ASN A 466 18.13 -34.20 23.77
N THR A 467 17.03 -34.73 23.24
CA THR A 467 16.85 -36.19 23.08
C THR A 467 17.88 -36.77 22.12
N LEU A 468 18.10 -36.12 20.99
CA LEU A 468 19.12 -36.53 20.00
C LEU A 468 20.52 -36.44 20.62
N TRP A 469 20.82 -35.32 21.29
CA TRP A 469 22.11 -35.11 21.93
C TRP A 469 22.38 -36.13 23.04
N ASN A 470 21.43 -36.37 23.92
CA ASN A 470 21.56 -37.35 25.00
C ASN A 470 21.73 -38.79 24.45
N THR A 471 21.05 -39.12 23.38
CA THR A 471 21.24 -40.42 22.69
C THR A 471 22.66 -40.55 22.15
N TYR A 472 23.18 -39.50 21.52
CA TYR A 472 24.55 -39.47 21.03
C TYR A 472 25.57 -39.56 22.16
N VAL A 473 25.40 -38.79 23.23
CA VAL A 473 26.30 -38.82 24.42
C VAL A 473 26.27 -40.19 25.07
N PHE A 474 25.10 -40.80 25.24
CA PHE A 474 24.98 -42.16 25.78
C PHE A 474 25.73 -43.18 24.91
N PHE A 475 25.51 -43.14 23.59
CA PHE A 475 26.20 -44.01 22.66
C PHE A 475 27.72 -43.83 22.74
N THR A 476 28.23 -42.60 22.63
CA THR A 476 29.66 -42.32 22.57
C THR A 476 30.35 -42.68 23.88
N LEU A 477 29.69 -42.47 25.03
CA LEU A 477 30.22 -42.84 26.32
C LEU A 477 30.51 -44.35 26.40
N TYR A 478 29.53 -45.17 26.11
CA TYR A 478 29.69 -46.64 26.19
C TYR A 478 30.54 -47.21 25.06
N ALA A 479 30.38 -46.68 23.85
CA ALA A 479 31.26 -47.07 22.72
C ALA A 479 32.74 -46.79 23.00
N SER A 480 33.03 -45.70 23.70
CA SER A 480 34.42 -45.38 24.11
C SER A 480 34.93 -46.28 25.23
N LEU A 481 34.10 -46.62 26.23
CA LEU A 481 34.44 -47.54 27.29
C LEU A 481 34.71 -48.96 26.79
N ASP A 482 33.83 -49.43 25.88
CA ASP A 482 33.94 -50.76 25.31
C ASP A 482 34.96 -50.85 24.15
N ARG A 483 35.57 -49.70 23.78
CA ARG A 483 36.50 -49.58 22.64
C ARG A 483 35.88 -50.16 21.35
N LEU A 484 34.60 -49.79 21.10
CA LEU A 484 33.83 -50.27 19.96
C LEU A 484 34.56 -49.99 18.63
N ASP A 485 34.77 -51.06 17.85
CA ASP A 485 35.21 -50.91 16.47
C ASP A 485 34.02 -50.53 15.57
N VAL A 486 33.90 -49.24 15.27
CA VAL A 486 32.83 -48.68 14.43
C VAL A 486 32.93 -49.15 12.95
N THR A 487 34.08 -49.76 12.55
CA THR A 487 34.27 -50.29 11.20
C THR A 487 33.77 -51.72 11.07
N ALA A 488 33.55 -52.41 12.18
CA ALA A 488 33.08 -53.79 12.20
C ALA A 488 31.64 -53.84 11.63
N LYS A 489 31.47 -54.64 10.57
CA LYS A 489 30.16 -54.82 9.90
C LYS A 489 29.57 -56.15 10.37
N VAL A 490 28.44 -56.07 11.09
CA VAL A 490 27.63 -57.23 11.43
C VAL A 490 26.57 -57.40 10.32
N PRO A 491 26.53 -58.55 9.61
CA PRO A 491 25.50 -58.84 8.62
C PRO A 491 24.09 -58.68 9.20
N LEU A 492 23.13 -58.25 8.36
CA LEU A 492 21.77 -57.92 8.82
C LEU A 492 21.06 -59.12 9.48
N GLU A 493 21.30 -60.33 8.95
CA GLU A 493 20.72 -61.58 9.43
C GLU A 493 21.24 -61.98 10.84
N GLN A 494 22.40 -61.50 11.21
CA GLN A 494 23.01 -61.79 12.52
C GLN A 494 22.67 -60.74 13.59
N ARG A 495 21.96 -59.65 13.21
CA ARG A 495 21.56 -58.61 14.14
C ARG A 495 20.31 -58.99 14.90
N PRO A 496 20.17 -58.59 16.18
CA PRO A 496 18.91 -58.73 16.90
C PRO A 496 17.71 -58.15 16.15
N GLU A 497 16.54 -58.66 16.41
CA GLU A 497 15.32 -58.26 15.72
C GLU A 497 15.02 -56.74 15.90
N ILE A 498 15.28 -56.21 17.09
CA ILE A 498 15.11 -54.77 17.40
C ILE A 498 16.03 -53.89 16.57
N ASP A 499 17.28 -54.32 16.32
CA ASP A 499 18.23 -53.56 15.49
C ASP A 499 17.79 -53.59 14.01
N ARG A 500 17.34 -54.75 13.54
CA ARG A 500 16.79 -54.88 12.17
C ARG A 500 15.58 -54.02 11.96
N TRP A 501 14.68 -53.97 12.97
CA TRP A 501 13.51 -53.08 12.97
C TRP A 501 13.90 -51.62 12.95
N ALA A 502 14.80 -51.17 13.80
CA ALA A 502 15.29 -49.78 13.88
C ALA A 502 15.93 -49.36 12.56
N LEU A 503 16.77 -50.21 11.97
CA LEU A 503 17.37 -49.96 10.65
C LEU A 503 16.34 -49.86 9.54
N ALA A 504 15.34 -50.74 9.53
CA ALA A 504 14.26 -50.67 8.55
C ALA A 504 13.46 -49.37 8.64
N LEU A 505 13.17 -48.90 9.85
CA LEU A 505 12.53 -47.60 10.06
C LEU A 505 13.42 -46.42 9.60
N LEU A 506 14.72 -46.48 9.90
CA LEU A 506 15.67 -45.44 9.46
C LEU A 506 15.76 -45.42 7.92
N HIS A 507 15.88 -46.55 7.26
CA HIS A 507 15.91 -46.61 5.80
C HIS A 507 14.61 -46.14 5.16
N LEU A 508 13.46 -46.51 5.70
CA LEU A 508 12.16 -46.02 5.24
C LEU A 508 12.06 -44.49 5.38
N SER A 509 12.52 -43.93 6.49
CA SER A 509 12.56 -42.48 6.71
C SER A 509 13.50 -41.78 5.72
N LEU A 510 14.68 -42.34 5.47
CA LEU A 510 15.66 -41.80 4.51
C LEU A 510 15.14 -41.82 3.07
N ILE A 511 14.41 -42.87 2.65
CA ILE A 511 13.78 -42.94 1.32
C ILE A 511 12.77 -41.82 1.18
N HIS A 512 11.91 -41.57 2.18
CA HIS A 512 10.95 -40.46 2.16
C HIS A 512 11.59 -39.07 2.12
N LEU A 513 12.80 -38.92 2.65
CA LEU A 513 13.56 -37.67 2.62
C LEU A 513 14.30 -37.46 1.30
N SER A 514 14.83 -38.54 0.70
CA SER A 514 15.66 -38.47 -0.51
C SER A 514 14.87 -38.53 -1.82
N GLU A 515 13.62 -39.03 -1.79
CA GLU A 515 12.73 -39.07 -2.95
C GLU A 515 11.40 -38.41 -2.64
N PRO A 516 11.36 -37.06 -2.47
CA PRO A 516 10.13 -36.35 -2.19
C PRO A 516 9.23 -36.32 -3.44
N THR A 517 8.45 -37.38 -3.65
CA THR A 517 7.47 -37.44 -4.74
C THR A 517 6.30 -36.48 -4.57
N ARG A 518 6.17 -35.83 -3.40
CA ARG A 518 5.18 -34.74 -3.13
C ARG A 518 5.68 -33.83 -1.98
N PRO A 519 5.51 -32.50 -2.08
CA PRO A 519 5.89 -31.53 -1.02
C PRO A 519 5.24 -31.78 0.36
N ARG A 520 4.14 -32.55 0.40
CA ARG A 520 3.43 -32.92 1.66
C ARG A 520 4.11 -34.02 2.48
N LEU A 521 5.10 -34.70 1.95
CA LEU A 521 5.73 -35.86 2.62
C LEU A 521 6.84 -35.47 3.59
N SER A 522 7.45 -34.26 3.49
CA SER A 522 8.42 -33.79 4.48
C SER A 522 7.80 -33.63 5.87
N SER A 523 6.51 -33.23 5.94
CA SER A 523 5.72 -33.19 7.17
C SER A 523 5.46 -34.58 7.76
N TYR A 524 5.39 -35.62 6.93
CA TYR A 524 5.13 -36.99 7.35
C TYR A 524 6.36 -37.68 7.96
N ALA A 525 7.56 -37.39 7.46
CA ALA A 525 8.80 -37.94 8.02
C ALA A 525 9.03 -37.45 9.46
N VAL A 526 8.74 -36.19 9.74
CA VAL A 526 8.75 -35.63 11.11
C VAL A 526 7.64 -36.24 11.97
N PHE A 527 6.49 -36.59 11.39
CA PHE A 527 5.37 -37.20 12.11
C PHE A 527 5.66 -38.68 12.47
N CYS A 528 6.40 -39.41 11.64
CA CYS A 528 6.80 -40.78 11.97
C CYS A 528 7.80 -40.86 13.13
N LEU A 529 8.65 -39.86 13.32
CA LEU A 529 9.56 -39.75 14.48
C LEU A 529 8.80 -39.33 15.77
N LYS A 530 7.58 -38.81 15.66
CA LYS A 530 6.78 -38.32 16.80
C LYS A 530 5.78 -39.34 17.38
N LYS A 531 5.49 -40.44 16.69
CA LYS A 531 4.37 -41.34 17.02
C LYS A 531 4.77 -42.57 17.85
N LYS A 532 5.91 -42.54 18.52
CA LYS A 532 6.19 -43.54 19.57
C LYS A 532 6.82 -42.94 20.81
#